data_41c3c6a1984ddd12e7c4215c268c3923
#
_entry.id   41c3c6a1984ddd12e7c4215c268c3923
#
_cell.length_a   1.000
_cell.length_b   1.000
_cell.length_c   1.000
_cell.angle_alpha   90.00
_cell.angle_beta   90.00
_cell.angle_gamma   90.00
#
_symmetry.space_group_name_H-M   'P 1'
#
loop_
_entity.id
_entity.type
_entity.pdbx_description
1 polymer ?
#
loop_
_entity_poly.entity_id
_entity_poly.type
_entity_poly.pdbx_seq_one_letter_code
_entity_poly.pdbx_strand_id
1 'polypeptide(L)'
;MAVSTTNACRMCMPLGACLAFTGLEGTVPFLHGSQGCATYIRRYLISHFAEPMDVASSSVGEAATVFGGEANLRDGIANVTRVYRPQAIGVATTCLTETIGEDVAAMLARAADPVEGIEAQTGVAIPALVHAPTPSYAGTHADGYQAALAATVGAFARAGEPADTVVLLPGIVSPADLRHLSEVAGGYGLAHTVLPDYSDRLDGVTAAHYEMLPAGGTALDEVAATGRARASVTLGGLASPGVTLAGDVLERSFGVPSHHLPLPVGIRLTDLFACLLTELSGRGMPAWLAAERGRLVDAYVDGHKHVAEKRAVVFGDEDLALGLAVWLAEIGVTPAVVATGGRSGRLADELTAYAPELAGRVSVLDDGDFDEIEQAAAQACPDLLVGHSKGYPIARRLGVPLVRVGLPIHDRVGAARIRHLGYRGAHDLFDRVANALVEHRQDASAVGYAYM
;
A
#
# COMPACT_ATOMS: atom_id res chain seq x y z
N MET A 1 -20.71 15.61 15.34
CA MET A 1 -19.96 14.50 14.72
C MET A 1 -19.37 13.67 15.85
N ALA A 2 -19.88 12.46 16.07
CA ALA A 2 -19.22 11.52 16.97
C ALA A 2 -18.03 10.97 16.19
N VAL A 3 -16.82 11.39 16.52
CA VAL A 3 -15.61 10.79 15.97
C VAL A 3 -15.45 9.43 16.66
N SER A 4 -15.99 8.39 16.05
CA SER A 4 -15.70 7.04 16.50
C SER A 4 -14.24 6.72 16.11
N THR A 5 -13.40 6.53 17.11
CA THR A 5 -12.03 6.05 16.93
C THR A 5 -11.94 4.54 17.08
N THR A 6 -13.08 3.90 17.32
CA THR A 6 -13.19 2.47 17.58
C THR A 6 -13.47 1.75 16.26
N ASN A 7 -12.61 0.79 15.88
CA ASN A 7 -12.80 -0.05 14.71
C ASN A 7 -12.81 0.72 13.36
N ALA A 8 -11.98 1.75 13.22
CA ALA A 8 -11.84 2.53 11.97
C ALA A 8 -11.41 1.66 10.79
N CYS A 9 -11.85 2.02 9.57
CA CYS A 9 -11.45 1.37 8.31
C CYS A 9 -10.04 1.80 7.87
N ARG A 10 -9.14 1.98 8.82
CA ARG A 10 -7.74 2.39 8.61
C ARG A 10 -6.80 1.78 9.64
N MET A 11 -5.51 1.92 9.38
CA MET A 11 -4.43 1.62 10.32
C MET A 11 -3.61 2.89 10.57
N CYS A 12 -2.68 2.83 11.53
CA CYS A 12 -1.88 3.99 11.92
C CYS A 12 -0.80 4.34 10.87
N MET A 13 -0.44 5.63 10.76
CA MET A 13 0.57 6.14 9.83
C MET A 13 1.92 5.40 9.93
N PRO A 14 2.51 5.17 11.12
CA PRO A 14 3.81 4.50 11.20
C PRO A 14 3.80 3.06 10.68
N LEU A 15 2.65 2.39 10.59
CA LEU A 15 2.56 1.06 9.95
C LEU A 15 2.89 1.15 8.46
N GLY A 16 2.31 2.13 7.77
CA GLY A 16 2.58 2.34 6.35
C GLY A 16 4.03 2.74 6.09
N ALA A 17 4.59 3.60 6.94
CA ALA A 17 6.01 3.96 6.84
C ALA A 17 6.92 2.75 7.04
N CYS A 18 6.64 1.87 8.02
CA CYS A 18 7.37 0.63 8.20
C CYS A 18 7.30 -0.27 6.96
N LEU A 19 6.12 -0.37 6.31
CA LEU A 19 5.97 -1.14 5.09
C LEU A 19 6.82 -0.56 3.94
N ALA A 20 6.80 0.77 3.75
CA ALA A 20 7.61 1.45 2.75
C ALA A 20 9.11 1.23 2.98
N PHE A 21 9.59 1.40 4.20
CA PHE A 21 11.01 1.17 4.54
C PHE A 21 11.42 -0.29 4.40
N THR A 22 10.50 -1.24 4.61
CA THR A 22 10.79 -2.67 4.36
C THR A 22 11.05 -2.94 2.89
N GLY A 23 10.51 -2.15 1.98
CA GLY A 23 10.76 -2.28 0.54
C GLY A 23 12.08 -1.68 0.06
N LEU A 24 12.96 -1.22 0.96
CA LEU A 24 14.30 -0.74 0.64
C LEU A 24 15.34 -1.79 1.02
N GLU A 25 16.28 -2.11 0.14
CA GLU A 25 17.32 -3.11 0.40
C GLU A 25 18.16 -2.72 1.63
N GLY A 26 18.46 -3.70 2.49
CA GLY A 26 19.30 -3.51 3.66
C GLY A 26 18.77 -2.49 4.67
N THR A 27 17.50 -2.12 4.63
CA THR A 27 16.90 -1.10 5.51
C THR A 27 16.13 -1.75 6.65
N VAL A 28 16.29 -1.19 7.86
CA VAL A 28 15.53 -1.55 9.07
C VAL A 28 14.52 -0.45 9.37
N PRO A 29 13.21 -0.76 9.43
CA PRO A 29 12.20 0.15 9.98
C PRO A 29 12.42 0.37 11.48
N PHE A 30 12.42 1.61 11.90
CA PHE A 30 12.64 2.01 13.28
C PHE A 30 11.56 2.99 13.74
N LEU A 31 10.89 2.66 14.83
CA LEU A 31 9.89 3.54 15.44
C LEU A 31 10.49 4.35 16.58
N HIS A 32 10.51 5.67 16.44
CA HIS A 32 10.75 6.54 17.58
C HIS A 32 9.45 6.69 18.37
N GLY A 33 9.38 5.96 19.49
CA GLY A 33 8.19 5.91 20.32
C GLY A 33 8.12 4.68 21.24
N SER A 34 6.91 4.34 21.64
CA SER A 34 6.68 3.23 22.55
C SER A 34 6.93 1.87 21.91
N GLN A 35 7.51 0.93 22.66
CA GLN A 35 7.73 -0.46 22.28
C GLN A 35 6.42 -1.17 21.87
N GLY A 36 5.29 -0.82 22.49
CA GLY A 36 3.99 -1.39 22.17
C GLY A 36 3.57 -1.13 20.72
N CYS A 37 3.88 0.06 20.17
CA CYS A 37 3.60 0.39 18.77
C CYS A 37 4.36 -0.54 17.80
N ALA A 38 5.66 -0.77 18.04
CA ALA A 38 6.46 -1.67 17.21
C ALA A 38 5.93 -3.11 17.25
N THR A 39 5.60 -3.61 18.44
CA THR A 39 5.03 -4.95 18.63
C THR A 39 3.70 -5.09 17.86
N TYR A 40 2.84 -4.09 17.94
CA TYR A 40 1.53 -4.12 17.30
C TYR A 40 1.64 -4.08 15.77
N ILE A 41 2.46 -3.17 15.22
CA ILE A 41 2.71 -3.04 13.78
C ILE A 41 3.32 -4.33 13.23
N ARG A 42 4.34 -4.86 13.90
CA ARG A 42 4.96 -6.14 13.54
C ARG A 42 3.93 -7.27 13.46
N ARG A 43 3.08 -7.40 14.47
CA ARG A 43 2.02 -8.41 14.50
C ARG A 43 1.07 -8.27 13.30
N TYR A 44 0.64 -7.05 12.97
CA TYR A 44 -0.28 -6.81 11.86
C TYR A 44 0.33 -7.24 10.52
N LEU A 45 1.55 -6.83 10.25
CA LEU A 45 2.24 -7.12 8.99
C LEU A 45 2.56 -8.61 8.87
N ILE A 46 3.08 -9.24 9.93
CA ILE A 46 3.35 -10.69 9.93
C ILE A 46 2.06 -11.50 9.73
N SER A 47 0.96 -11.12 10.35
CA SER A 47 -0.29 -11.87 10.18
C SER A 47 -0.91 -11.74 8.79
N HIS A 48 -0.58 -10.69 8.03
CA HIS A 48 -1.01 -10.50 6.66
C HIS A 48 -0.08 -11.21 5.66
N PHE A 49 1.22 -10.93 5.75
CA PHE A 49 2.19 -11.43 4.78
C PHE A 49 2.66 -12.86 5.08
N ALA A 50 2.53 -13.29 6.33
CA ALA A 50 3.03 -14.58 6.84
C ALA A 50 4.56 -14.74 6.76
N GLU A 51 5.29 -13.61 6.68
CA GLU A 51 6.74 -13.55 6.65
C GLU A 51 7.31 -12.90 7.91
N PRO A 52 8.48 -13.32 8.40
CA PRO A 52 9.18 -12.65 9.48
C PRO A 52 9.48 -11.20 9.11
N MET A 53 9.18 -10.28 10.01
CA MET A 53 9.47 -8.87 9.82
C MET A 53 9.89 -8.25 11.15
N ASP A 54 11.00 -7.54 11.15
CA ASP A 54 11.46 -6.80 12.31
C ASP A 54 11.12 -5.31 12.17
N VAL A 55 10.64 -4.74 13.27
CA VAL A 55 10.41 -3.31 13.46
C VAL A 55 11.09 -2.94 14.76
N ALA A 56 12.15 -2.17 14.67
CA ALA A 56 12.88 -1.68 15.84
C ALA A 56 12.14 -0.53 16.54
N SER A 57 12.49 -0.25 17.79
CA SER A 57 11.89 0.82 18.57
C SER A 57 12.93 1.49 19.49
N SER A 58 12.79 2.80 19.66
CA SER A 58 13.52 3.54 20.70
C SER A 58 13.03 3.26 22.13
N SER A 59 11.90 2.57 22.26
CA SER A 59 11.32 2.16 23.56
C SER A 59 11.11 3.34 24.53
N VAL A 60 10.56 4.45 24.03
CA VAL A 60 10.22 5.63 24.85
C VAL A 60 9.23 5.20 25.95
N GLY A 61 9.65 5.31 27.19
CA GLY A 61 8.88 5.01 28.38
C GLY A 61 8.43 6.27 29.13
N GLU A 62 7.83 6.11 30.31
CA GLU A 62 7.26 7.21 31.10
C GLU A 62 8.28 8.34 31.41
N ALA A 63 9.48 7.98 31.84
CA ALA A 63 10.53 8.96 32.12
C ALA A 63 10.93 9.77 30.87
N ALA A 64 11.11 9.08 29.74
CA ALA A 64 11.47 9.73 28.49
C ALA A 64 10.31 10.59 27.93
N THR A 65 9.06 10.26 28.26
CA THR A 65 7.89 11.10 27.90
C THR A 65 7.94 12.45 28.60
N VAL A 66 8.54 12.53 29.80
CA VAL A 66 8.66 13.77 30.58
C VAL A 66 9.93 14.53 30.29
N PHE A 67 11.05 13.81 30.15
CA PHE A 67 12.39 14.41 30.03
C PHE A 67 12.96 14.43 28.59
N GLY A 68 12.23 13.87 27.63
CA GLY A 68 12.65 13.72 26.24
C GLY A 68 13.23 12.34 25.91
N GLY A 69 12.99 11.88 24.67
CA GLY A 69 13.36 10.56 24.17
C GLY A 69 14.68 10.53 23.37
N GLU A 70 15.46 11.62 23.32
CA GLU A 70 16.67 11.68 22.50
C GLU A 70 17.70 10.61 22.87
N ALA A 71 17.91 10.37 24.17
CA ALA A 71 18.82 9.31 24.62
C ALA A 71 18.34 7.93 24.12
N ASN A 72 17.04 7.66 24.23
CA ASN A 72 16.44 6.42 23.72
C ASN A 72 16.63 6.27 22.20
N LEU A 73 16.48 7.36 21.45
CA LEU A 73 16.68 7.37 19.99
C LEU A 73 18.13 7.03 19.64
N ARG A 74 19.09 7.68 20.28
CA ARG A 74 20.53 7.46 20.05
C ARG A 74 20.95 6.03 20.40
N ASP A 75 20.57 5.53 21.57
CA ASP A 75 20.86 4.16 22.00
C ASP A 75 20.21 3.13 21.08
N GLY A 76 18.97 3.38 20.66
CA GLY A 76 18.24 2.54 19.73
C GLY A 76 18.93 2.45 18.37
N ILE A 77 19.34 3.57 17.78
CA ILE A 77 20.08 3.61 16.50
C ILE A 77 21.41 2.86 16.65
N ALA A 78 22.19 3.14 17.71
CA ALA A 78 23.47 2.45 17.95
C ALA A 78 23.28 0.92 18.06
N ASN A 79 22.25 0.47 18.78
CA ASN A 79 21.95 -0.93 18.96
C ASN A 79 21.52 -1.62 17.66
N VAL A 80 20.61 -0.99 16.90
CA VAL A 80 20.17 -1.50 15.59
C VAL A 80 21.35 -1.60 14.63
N THR A 81 22.22 -0.60 14.61
CA THR A 81 23.43 -0.59 13.79
C THR A 81 24.36 -1.78 14.12
N ARG A 82 24.59 -2.04 15.41
CA ARG A 82 25.45 -3.17 15.86
C ARG A 82 24.86 -4.53 15.51
N VAL A 83 23.53 -4.69 15.69
CA VAL A 83 22.85 -5.96 15.56
C VAL A 83 22.57 -6.29 14.10
N TYR A 84 21.97 -5.37 13.36
CA TYR A 84 21.49 -5.63 12.00
C TYR A 84 22.52 -5.26 10.93
N ARG A 85 23.47 -4.34 11.23
CA ARG A 85 24.42 -3.78 10.27
C ARG A 85 23.72 -3.33 8.97
N PRO A 86 22.65 -2.52 9.07
CA PRO A 86 21.86 -2.13 7.92
C PRO A 86 22.58 -1.11 7.04
N GLN A 87 22.15 -0.98 5.79
CA GLN A 87 22.59 0.10 4.89
C GLN A 87 21.89 1.42 5.24
N ALA A 88 20.62 1.34 5.69
CA ALA A 88 19.86 2.49 6.15
C ALA A 88 18.94 2.13 7.32
N ILE A 89 18.55 3.14 8.09
CA ILE A 89 17.48 3.03 9.10
C ILE A 89 16.39 4.02 8.72
N GLY A 90 15.18 3.49 8.48
CA GLY A 90 13.99 4.29 8.23
C GLY A 90 13.28 4.63 9.53
N VAL A 91 13.38 5.87 9.98
CA VAL A 91 12.84 6.35 11.26
C VAL A 91 11.46 6.94 11.04
N ALA A 92 10.44 6.31 11.63
CA ALA A 92 9.09 6.82 11.70
C ALA A 92 8.75 7.21 13.13
N THR A 93 7.96 8.26 13.32
CA THR A 93 7.51 8.72 14.63
C THR A 93 6.20 8.06 15.04
N THR A 94 5.92 8.05 16.34
CA THR A 94 4.62 7.62 16.87
C THR A 94 3.81 8.80 17.40
N CYS A 95 2.51 8.59 17.65
CA CYS A 95 1.68 9.62 18.26
C CYS A 95 2.26 10.16 19.57
N LEU A 96 2.98 9.34 20.33
CA LEU A 96 3.57 9.73 21.61
C LEU A 96 4.64 10.82 21.38
N THR A 97 5.63 10.56 20.55
CA THR A 97 6.76 11.48 20.31
C THR A 97 6.32 12.75 19.59
N GLU A 98 5.35 12.63 18.68
CA GLU A 98 4.73 13.80 18.03
C GLU A 98 3.92 14.67 19.01
N THR A 99 3.19 14.04 19.95
CA THR A 99 2.37 14.79 20.94
C THR A 99 3.21 15.51 21.95
N ILE A 100 4.35 14.94 22.39
CA ILE A 100 5.27 15.62 23.32
C ILE A 100 6.15 16.66 22.60
N GLY A 101 6.07 16.76 21.28
CA GLY A 101 6.69 17.83 20.50
C GLY A 101 8.18 17.66 20.29
N GLU A 102 8.68 16.43 20.16
CA GLU A 102 10.11 16.17 19.89
C GLU A 102 10.49 16.60 18.47
N ASP A 103 11.57 17.34 18.35
CA ASP A 103 12.20 17.66 17.06
C ASP A 103 13.12 16.50 16.65
N VAL A 104 12.50 15.44 16.12
CA VAL A 104 13.21 14.22 15.73
C VAL A 104 14.20 14.47 14.61
N ALA A 105 13.94 15.40 13.70
CA ALA A 105 14.87 15.77 12.64
C ALA A 105 16.17 16.36 13.23
N ALA A 106 16.06 17.28 14.19
CA ALA A 106 17.22 17.84 14.88
C ALA A 106 17.94 16.79 15.74
N MET A 107 17.20 15.88 16.38
CA MET A 107 17.80 14.77 17.15
C MET A 107 18.62 13.84 16.25
N LEU A 108 18.12 13.49 15.07
CA LEU A 108 18.84 12.66 14.10
C LEU A 108 20.05 13.37 13.52
N ALA A 109 19.96 14.67 13.26
CA ALA A 109 21.12 15.46 12.85
C ALA A 109 22.23 15.45 13.91
N ARG A 110 21.88 15.61 15.21
CA ARG A 110 22.84 15.47 16.32
C ARG A 110 23.37 14.04 16.47
N ALA A 111 22.54 13.03 16.24
CA ALA A 111 22.97 11.63 16.28
C ALA A 111 24.02 11.32 15.19
N ALA A 112 23.90 11.96 14.03
CA ALA A 112 24.82 11.81 12.90
C ALA A 112 26.00 12.79 12.91
N ASP A 113 26.11 13.67 13.93
CA ASP A 113 27.18 14.65 14.02
C ASP A 113 28.56 13.96 14.10
N PRO A 114 29.57 14.37 13.29
CA PRO A 114 30.87 13.70 13.26
C PRO A 114 31.72 13.96 14.52
N VAL A 115 31.37 14.95 15.35
CA VAL A 115 32.14 15.34 16.55
C VAL A 115 31.46 14.86 17.84
N GLU A 116 30.13 14.98 17.92
CA GLU A 116 29.36 14.70 19.13
C GLU A 116 28.30 13.60 18.91
N GLY A 117 28.23 13.03 17.69
CA GLY A 117 27.28 12.02 17.33
C GLY A 117 27.58 10.62 17.89
N ILE A 118 26.81 9.66 17.46
CA ILE A 118 26.88 8.25 17.91
C ILE A 118 28.26 7.67 17.59
N GLU A 119 28.77 7.90 16.37
CA GLU A 119 30.06 7.36 15.95
C GLU A 119 31.21 7.90 16.79
N ALA A 120 31.23 9.20 17.02
CA ALA A 120 32.27 9.84 17.86
C ALA A 120 32.26 9.32 19.30
N GLN A 121 31.06 9.03 19.86
CA GLN A 121 30.94 8.61 21.26
C GLN A 121 31.10 7.08 21.44
N THR A 122 30.74 6.29 20.45
CA THR A 122 30.63 4.82 20.60
C THR A 122 31.57 4.05 19.69
N GLY A 123 32.20 4.69 18.70
CA GLY A 123 32.98 4.05 17.65
C GLY A 123 32.13 3.21 16.66
N VAL A 124 30.80 3.36 16.68
CA VAL A 124 29.89 2.65 15.79
C VAL A 124 29.52 3.58 14.64
N ALA A 125 30.05 3.32 13.45
CA ALA A 125 29.66 4.02 12.22
C ALA A 125 28.18 3.76 11.94
N ILE A 126 27.36 4.81 11.91
CA ILE A 126 25.93 4.68 11.67
C ILE A 126 25.61 4.66 10.18
N PRO A 127 24.58 3.91 9.77
CA PRO A 127 24.11 3.90 8.39
C PRO A 127 23.37 5.20 8.04
N ALA A 128 22.95 5.32 6.79
CA ALA A 128 22.08 6.42 6.38
C ALA A 128 20.77 6.42 7.18
N LEU A 129 20.32 7.61 7.59
CA LEU A 129 19.09 7.80 8.34
C LEU A 129 18.06 8.52 7.46
N VAL A 130 16.85 7.95 7.39
CA VAL A 130 15.70 8.57 6.70
C VAL A 130 14.61 8.80 7.71
N HIS A 131 14.07 10.01 7.79
CA HIS A 131 13.03 10.38 8.74
C HIS A 131 11.71 10.70 8.04
N ALA A 132 10.65 10.04 8.46
CA ALA A 132 9.28 10.35 8.08
C ALA A 132 8.44 10.64 9.34
N PRO A 133 7.95 11.87 9.52
CA PRO A 133 6.99 12.16 10.59
C PRO A 133 5.66 11.45 10.30
N THR A 134 5.15 10.69 11.29
CA THR A 134 3.97 9.84 11.10
C THR A 134 2.97 9.90 12.26
N PRO A 135 2.43 11.10 12.59
CA PRO A 135 1.42 11.26 13.63
C PRO A 135 0.08 10.65 13.19
N SER A 136 -0.32 9.53 13.78
CA SER A 136 -1.55 8.81 13.34
C SER A 136 -2.85 9.58 13.54
N TYR A 137 -2.83 10.65 14.32
CA TYR A 137 -3.99 11.56 14.40
C TYR A 137 -4.14 12.46 13.16
N ALA A 138 -3.08 12.62 12.36
CA ALA A 138 -3.09 13.43 11.14
C ALA A 138 -3.43 12.65 9.88
N GLY A 139 -3.27 11.31 9.87
CA GLY A 139 -3.47 10.52 8.66
C GLY A 139 -3.65 9.02 8.90
N THR A 140 -3.54 8.28 7.82
CA THR A 140 -3.72 6.83 7.75
C THR A 140 -2.39 6.12 7.45
N HIS A 141 -2.42 4.79 7.41
CA HIS A 141 -1.27 4.01 6.94
C HIS A 141 -0.86 4.34 5.50
N ALA A 142 -1.81 4.66 4.61
CA ALA A 142 -1.50 5.09 3.25
C ALA A 142 -0.73 6.43 3.26
N ASP A 143 -1.14 7.38 4.10
CA ASP A 143 -0.43 8.65 4.27
C ASP A 143 0.99 8.44 4.80
N GLY A 144 1.15 7.55 5.78
CA GLY A 144 2.47 7.22 6.34
C GLY A 144 3.38 6.51 5.33
N TYR A 145 2.82 5.68 4.48
CA TYR A 145 3.53 5.04 3.37
C TYR A 145 4.05 6.09 2.38
N GLN A 146 3.20 7.02 1.95
CA GLN A 146 3.59 8.09 1.03
C GLN A 146 4.61 9.04 1.66
N ALA A 147 4.43 9.40 2.93
CA ALA A 147 5.40 10.23 3.67
C ALA A 147 6.79 9.58 3.73
N ALA A 148 6.85 8.27 3.98
CA ALA A 148 8.11 7.54 4.00
C ALA A 148 8.78 7.45 2.61
N LEU A 149 8.00 7.28 1.54
CA LEU A 149 8.51 7.31 0.18
C LEU A 149 9.05 8.68 -0.22
N ALA A 150 8.30 9.75 0.08
CA ALA A 150 8.74 11.12 -0.17
C ALA A 150 10.03 11.44 0.60
N ALA A 151 10.12 11.03 1.89
CA ALA A 151 11.32 11.17 2.69
C ALA A 151 12.50 10.38 2.11
N THR A 152 12.27 9.16 1.63
CA THR A 152 13.28 8.30 1.00
C THR A 152 13.85 8.94 -0.26
N VAL A 153 12.99 9.40 -1.15
CA VAL A 153 13.40 10.13 -2.36
C VAL A 153 14.15 11.41 -2.00
N GLY A 154 13.62 12.20 -1.05
CA GLY A 154 14.29 13.43 -0.59
C GLY A 154 15.68 13.19 -0.01
N ALA A 155 15.89 12.07 0.70
CA ALA A 155 17.17 11.73 1.31
C ALA A 155 18.19 11.17 0.30
N PHE A 156 17.75 10.30 -0.60
CA PHE A 156 18.66 9.51 -1.43
C PHE A 156 18.73 9.92 -2.89
N ALA A 157 17.68 10.46 -3.50
CA ALA A 157 17.71 10.82 -4.92
C ALA A 157 18.82 11.84 -5.22
N ARG A 158 19.46 11.69 -6.36
CA ARG A 158 20.59 12.54 -6.79
C ARG A 158 20.38 12.99 -8.23
N ALA A 159 20.62 14.27 -8.47
CA ALA A 159 20.72 14.79 -9.82
C ALA A 159 21.95 14.20 -10.56
N GLY A 160 21.90 14.17 -11.87
CA GLY A 160 23.00 13.69 -12.70
C GLY A 160 22.60 13.63 -14.17
N GLU A 161 23.41 12.95 -14.98
CA GLU A 161 23.08 12.73 -16.38
C GLU A 161 21.78 11.92 -16.49
N PRO A 162 20.84 12.33 -17.36
CA PRO A 162 19.57 11.66 -17.54
C PRO A 162 19.73 10.16 -17.83
N ALA A 163 18.99 9.34 -17.14
CA ALA A 163 18.94 7.89 -17.35
C ALA A 163 17.63 7.50 -18.05
N ASP A 164 17.70 6.56 -18.99
CA ASP A 164 16.51 6.03 -19.67
C ASP A 164 15.80 4.98 -18.80
N THR A 165 15.46 5.39 -17.58
CA THR A 165 14.80 4.56 -16.57
C THR A 165 13.50 5.21 -16.15
N VAL A 166 12.46 4.42 -15.94
CA VAL A 166 11.16 4.86 -15.39
C VAL A 166 11.05 4.40 -13.95
N VAL A 167 10.62 5.29 -13.07
CA VAL A 167 10.36 4.96 -11.66
C VAL A 167 8.89 4.63 -11.49
N LEU A 168 8.58 3.41 -11.07
CA LEU A 168 7.22 3.00 -10.70
C LEU A 168 7.04 3.21 -9.19
N LEU A 169 6.07 4.01 -8.82
CA LEU A 169 5.72 4.36 -7.44
C LEU A 169 4.32 3.80 -7.11
N PRO A 170 4.19 2.49 -6.88
CA PRO A 170 2.89 1.91 -6.55
C PRO A 170 2.45 2.30 -5.15
N GLY A 171 1.13 2.41 -4.94
CA GLY A 171 0.52 2.47 -3.62
C GLY A 171 0.71 1.16 -2.84
N ILE A 172 -0.05 0.97 -1.77
CA ILE A 172 0.01 -0.27 -0.98
C ILE A 172 -0.67 -1.39 -1.77
N VAL A 173 0.13 -2.31 -2.30
CA VAL A 173 -0.31 -3.45 -3.12
C VAL A 173 0.33 -4.75 -2.62
N SER A 174 -0.07 -5.90 -3.17
CA SER A 174 0.54 -7.17 -2.75
C SER A 174 1.95 -7.35 -3.34
N PRO A 175 2.80 -8.20 -2.73
CA PRO A 175 4.04 -8.67 -3.34
C PRO A 175 3.86 -9.21 -4.76
N ALA A 176 2.78 -9.94 -5.01
CA ALA A 176 2.47 -10.46 -6.35
C ALA A 176 2.13 -9.34 -7.36
N ASP A 177 1.52 -8.25 -6.91
CA ASP A 177 1.25 -7.07 -7.74
C ASP A 177 2.55 -6.34 -8.10
N LEU A 178 3.49 -6.17 -7.14
CA LEU A 178 4.79 -5.53 -7.41
C LEU A 178 5.56 -6.28 -8.50
N ARG A 179 5.67 -7.61 -8.37
CA ARG A 179 6.30 -8.46 -9.39
C ARG A 179 5.60 -8.35 -10.74
N HIS A 180 4.27 -8.28 -10.74
CA HIS A 180 3.51 -8.15 -11.99
C HIS A 180 3.69 -6.77 -12.65
N LEU A 181 3.74 -5.69 -11.90
CA LEU A 181 4.03 -4.36 -12.43
C LEU A 181 5.43 -4.31 -13.10
N SER A 182 6.43 -4.92 -12.47
CA SER A 182 7.77 -5.07 -13.03
C SER A 182 7.77 -5.90 -14.32
N GLU A 183 7.04 -7.04 -14.35
CA GLU A 183 6.85 -7.87 -15.55
C GLU A 183 6.22 -7.06 -16.70
N VAL A 184 5.19 -6.26 -16.41
CA VAL A 184 4.50 -5.44 -17.40
C VAL A 184 5.43 -4.37 -17.95
N ALA A 185 6.11 -3.59 -17.11
CA ALA A 185 7.05 -2.56 -17.57
C ALA A 185 8.22 -3.16 -18.39
N GLY A 186 8.78 -4.27 -17.92
CA GLY A 186 9.79 -5.03 -18.65
C GLY A 186 9.31 -5.54 -20.01
N GLY A 187 8.03 -5.92 -20.11
CA GLY A 187 7.40 -6.33 -21.37
C GLY A 187 7.38 -5.24 -22.43
N TYR A 188 7.29 -3.97 -22.04
CA TYR A 188 7.46 -2.82 -22.94
C TYR A 188 8.92 -2.50 -23.24
N GLY A 189 9.86 -3.24 -22.64
CA GLY A 189 11.30 -3.00 -22.79
C GLY A 189 11.78 -1.74 -22.07
N LEU A 190 11.04 -1.29 -21.06
CA LEU A 190 11.42 -0.16 -20.21
C LEU A 190 12.41 -0.64 -19.12
N ALA A 191 13.57 -0.01 -19.05
CA ALA A 191 14.38 -0.06 -17.85
C ALA A 191 13.58 0.65 -16.74
N HIS A 192 13.41 0.03 -15.59
CA HIS A 192 12.55 0.57 -14.54
C HIS A 192 13.05 0.23 -13.14
N THR A 193 12.67 1.06 -12.20
CA THR A 193 12.84 0.84 -10.76
C THR A 193 11.46 0.84 -10.10
N VAL A 194 11.14 -0.20 -9.36
CA VAL A 194 9.94 -0.22 -8.49
C VAL A 194 10.37 0.30 -7.12
N LEU A 195 9.70 1.33 -6.62
CA LEU A 195 10.02 1.96 -5.35
C LEU A 195 8.73 2.20 -4.52
N PRO A 196 8.58 1.53 -3.37
CA PRO A 196 9.44 0.52 -2.79
C PRO A 196 9.13 -0.87 -3.36
N ASP A 197 10.09 -1.78 -3.38
CA ASP A 197 9.87 -3.17 -3.74
C ASP A 197 10.05 -4.10 -2.52
N TYR A 198 8.95 -4.42 -1.86
CA TYR A 198 8.95 -5.40 -0.76
C TYR A 198 8.54 -6.80 -1.20
N SER A 199 8.52 -7.07 -2.53
CA SER A 199 7.98 -8.32 -3.05
C SER A 199 8.72 -9.55 -2.54
N ASP A 200 10.05 -9.55 -2.58
CA ASP A 200 10.86 -10.67 -2.14
C ASP A 200 11.09 -10.70 -0.62
N ARG A 201 10.89 -9.58 0.07
CA ARG A 201 10.98 -9.53 1.53
C ARG A 201 9.72 -9.99 2.25
N LEU A 202 8.55 -9.82 1.61
CA LEU A 202 7.23 -10.14 2.21
C LEU A 202 6.49 -11.29 1.50
N ASP A 203 7.12 -11.93 0.53
CA ASP A 203 6.71 -13.21 -0.09
C ASP A 203 7.96 -13.84 -0.73
N GLY A 204 9.00 -14.02 0.09
CA GLY A 204 10.31 -14.49 -0.33
C GLY A 204 10.39 -16.00 -0.54
N VAL A 205 11.53 -16.46 -1.06
CA VAL A 205 11.86 -17.88 -1.16
C VAL A 205 12.37 -18.40 0.17
N THR A 206 12.14 -19.67 0.45
CA THR A 206 12.66 -20.31 1.67
C THR A 206 14.19 -20.26 1.64
N ALA A 207 14.79 -19.58 2.62
CA ALA A 207 16.24 -19.55 2.80
C ALA A 207 16.74 -20.80 3.53
N ALA A 208 17.97 -21.25 3.20
CA ALA A 208 18.60 -22.40 3.88
C ALA A 208 19.02 -22.04 5.31
N HIS A 209 19.29 -20.77 5.59
CA HIS A 209 19.70 -20.25 6.89
C HIS A 209 18.91 -19.00 7.21
N TYR A 210 18.73 -18.74 8.51
CA TYR A 210 18.11 -17.50 8.96
C TYR A 210 19.00 -16.29 8.64
N GLU A 211 18.43 -15.32 7.96
CA GLU A 211 19.05 -14.02 7.69
C GLU A 211 18.30 -12.94 8.47
N MET A 212 19.05 -12.13 9.22
CA MET A 212 18.46 -11.08 10.05
C MET A 212 17.83 -9.97 9.20
N LEU A 213 18.43 -9.66 8.05
CA LEU A 213 17.88 -8.82 7.00
C LEU A 213 17.77 -9.67 5.72
N PRO A 214 16.57 -10.21 5.41
CA PRO A 214 16.37 -10.95 4.18
C PRO A 214 16.73 -10.12 2.93
N ALA A 215 17.24 -10.77 1.90
CA ALA A 215 17.52 -10.15 0.61
C ALA A 215 16.23 -9.59 -0.03
N GLY A 216 16.40 -8.68 -0.97
CA GLY A 216 15.31 -8.01 -1.68
C GLY A 216 15.10 -6.56 -1.21
N GLY A 217 14.28 -5.86 -1.94
CA GLY A 217 14.07 -4.43 -1.76
C GLY A 217 14.69 -3.61 -2.90
N THR A 218 14.25 -2.37 -3.06
CA THR A 218 14.87 -1.43 -4.00
C THR A 218 16.24 -1.03 -3.47
N ALA A 219 17.30 -1.26 -4.25
CA ALA A 219 18.66 -0.92 -3.85
C ALA A 219 18.83 0.60 -3.65
N LEU A 220 19.60 1.02 -2.65
CA LEU A 220 19.78 2.45 -2.37
C LEU A 220 20.43 3.21 -3.54
N ASP A 221 21.26 2.54 -4.34
CA ASP A 221 21.82 3.10 -5.57
C ASP A 221 20.76 3.31 -6.66
N GLU A 222 19.78 2.42 -6.75
CA GLU A 222 18.62 2.61 -7.62
C GLU A 222 17.74 3.76 -7.14
N VAL A 223 17.52 3.89 -5.82
CA VAL A 223 16.84 5.06 -5.26
C VAL A 223 17.61 6.35 -5.57
N ALA A 224 18.93 6.33 -5.45
CA ALA A 224 19.76 7.49 -5.81
C ALA A 224 19.62 7.86 -7.30
N ALA A 225 19.46 6.86 -8.17
CA ALA A 225 19.28 7.07 -9.59
C ALA A 225 17.90 7.66 -9.97
N THR A 226 16.90 7.60 -9.09
CA THR A 226 15.54 8.12 -9.38
C THR A 226 15.53 9.60 -9.71
N GLY A 227 16.43 10.41 -9.13
CA GLY A 227 16.53 11.85 -9.38
C GLY A 227 17.05 12.21 -10.79
N ARG A 228 17.39 11.22 -11.61
CA ARG A 228 17.80 11.39 -13.02
C ARG A 228 16.98 10.53 -13.98
N ALA A 229 15.90 9.93 -13.48
CA ALA A 229 15.02 9.11 -14.28
C ALA A 229 14.33 9.94 -15.37
N ARG A 230 13.91 9.27 -16.45
CA ARG A 230 13.19 9.89 -17.56
C ARG A 230 11.76 10.30 -17.16
N ALA A 231 11.13 9.52 -16.30
CA ALA A 231 9.80 9.79 -15.76
C ALA A 231 9.56 8.99 -14.47
N SER A 232 8.62 9.43 -13.67
CA SER A 232 8.04 8.68 -12.57
C SER A 232 6.55 8.42 -12.82
N VAL A 233 6.06 7.25 -12.41
CA VAL A 233 4.64 6.86 -12.54
C VAL A 233 4.13 6.47 -11.16
N THR A 234 3.34 7.32 -10.56
CA THR A 234 2.62 7.07 -9.32
C THR A 234 1.33 6.31 -9.64
N LEU A 235 1.17 5.11 -9.09
CA LEU A 235 -0.03 4.29 -9.23
C LEU A 235 -0.80 4.31 -7.90
N GLY A 236 -1.94 5.00 -7.89
CA GLY A 236 -2.64 5.42 -6.68
C GLY A 236 -2.21 6.83 -6.26
N GLY A 237 -2.20 7.11 -4.97
CA GLY A 237 -1.78 8.41 -4.43
C GLY A 237 -2.96 9.27 -3.98
N LEU A 238 -4.09 8.65 -3.68
CA LEU A 238 -5.13 9.28 -2.87
C LEU A 238 -4.62 9.37 -1.45
N ALA A 239 -4.23 10.57 -1.05
CA ALA A 239 -3.63 10.84 0.26
C ALA A 239 -4.32 12.04 0.91
N SER A 240 -4.25 12.11 2.23
CA SER A 240 -4.80 13.23 3.01
C SER A 240 -4.19 14.57 2.58
N PRO A 241 -4.93 15.68 2.65
CA PRO A 241 -4.41 16.99 2.31
C PRO A 241 -3.10 17.33 3.03
N GLY A 242 -2.11 17.79 2.30
CA GLY A 242 -0.77 18.12 2.82
C GLY A 242 0.25 16.98 2.80
N VAL A 243 -0.15 15.76 2.49
CA VAL A 243 0.80 14.66 2.24
C VAL A 243 1.45 14.84 0.88
N THR A 244 2.77 14.81 0.86
CA THR A 244 3.56 14.93 -0.37
C THR A 244 3.84 13.54 -0.94
N LEU A 245 3.64 13.35 -2.24
CA LEU A 245 3.96 12.11 -2.93
C LEU A 245 5.41 12.11 -3.41
N ALA A 246 6.02 10.93 -3.50
CA ALA A 246 7.40 10.79 -3.96
C ALA A 246 7.59 11.28 -5.41
N GLY A 247 6.60 11.06 -6.29
CA GLY A 247 6.62 11.59 -7.66
C GLY A 247 6.69 13.11 -7.70
N ASP A 248 5.95 13.81 -6.82
CA ASP A 248 5.99 15.27 -6.72
C ASP A 248 7.34 15.78 -6.20
N VAL A 249 8.02 15.02 -5.33
CA VAL A 249 9.38 15.34 -4.90
C VAL A 249 10.36 15.22 -6.06
N LEU A 250 10.26 14.14 -6.83
CA LEU A 250 11.09 13.93 -8.04
C LEU A 250 10.90 15.06 -9.05
N GLU A 251 9.66 15.46 -9.31
CA GLU A 251 9.37 16.55 -10.25
C GLU A 251 9.89 17.89 -9.76
N ARG A 252 9.54 18.29 -8.54
CA ARG A 252 9.92 19.60 -7.99
C ARG A 252 11.41 19.77 -7.73
N SER A 253 12.09 18.71 -7.26
CA SER A 253 13.48 18.80 -6.81
C SER A 253 14.50 18.41 -7.89
N PHE A 254 14.08 17.57 -8.85
CA PHE A 254 15.00 16.98 -9.85
C PHE A 254 14.52 17.22 -11.29
N GLY A 255 13.30 17.74 -11.50
CA GLY A 255 12.73 17.95 -12.83
C GLY A 255 12.33 16.66 -13.55
N VAL A 256 12.17 15.55 -12.83
CA VAL A 256 11.69 14.26 -13.37
C VAL A 256 10.18 14.35 -13.61
N PRO A 257 9.68 14.24 -14.85
CA PRO A 257 8.24 14.30 -15.13
C PRO A 257 7.47 13.27 -14.30
N SER A 258 6.38 13.69 -13.64
CA SER A 258 5.56 12.85 -12.78
C SER A 258 4.19 12.58 -13.39
N HIS A 259 3.86 11.32 -13.59
CA HIS A 259 2.56 10.86 -14.07
C HIS A 259 1.79 10.21 -12.90
N HIS A 260 0.51 10.58 -12.76
CA HIS A 260 -0.36 10.03 -11.72
C HIS A 260 -1.50 9.26 -12.37
N LEU A 261 -1.66 7.99 -12.01
CA LEU A 261 -2.73 7.12 -12.46
C LEU A 261 -3.35 6.39 -11.27
N PRO A 262 -4.63 6.02 -11.32
CA PRO A 262 -5.20 5.11 -10.34
C PRO A 262 -4.52 3.74 -10.41
N LEU A 263 -4.71 2.92 -9.38
CA LEU A 263 -4.26 1.53 -9.42
C LEU A 263 -4.90 0.82 -10.63
N PRO A 264 -4.13 0.13 -11.50
CA PRO A 264 -4.62 -0.47 -12.73
C PRO A 264 -5.41 -1.76 -12.47
N VAL A 265 -6.62 -1.63 -11.94
CA VAL A 265 -7.57 -2.73 -11.69
C VAL A 265 -8.62 -2.78 -12.80
N GLY A 266 -8.88 -3.95 -13.37
CA GLY A 266 -9.81 -4.09 -14.49
C GLY A 266 -9.20 -3.73 -15.85
N ILE A 267 -10.04 -3.72 -16.87
CA ILE A 267 -9.63 -3.35 -18.25
C ILE A 267 -9.43 -1.82 -18.32
N ARG A 268 -10.41 -1.06 -17.86
CA ARG A 268 -10.45 0.40 -18.00
C ARG A 268 -9.19 1.07 -17.45
N LEU A 269 -8.84 0.79 -16.20
CA LEU A 269 -7.68 1.42 -15.56
C LEU A 269 -6.35 0.80 -16.01
N THR A 270 -6.34 -0.47 -16.37
CA THR A 270 -5.15 -1.11 -16.93
C THR A 270 -4.84 -0.60 -18.34
N ASP A 271 -5.87 -0.31 -19.16
CA ASP A 271 -5.68 0.29 -20.48
C ASP A 271 -5.03 1.68 -20.38
N LEU A 272 -5.39 2.50 -19.35
CA LEU A 272 -4.74 3.79 -19.11
C LEU A 272 -3.25 3.62 -18.78
N PHE A 273 -2.91 2.68 -17.91
CA PHE A 273 -1.52 2.38 -17.58
C PHE A 273 -0.75 1.87 -18.81
N ALA A 274 -1.34 0.97 -19.59
CA ALA A 274 -0.76 0.43 -20.82
C ALA A 274 -0.54 1.53 -21.89
N CYS A 275 -1.45 2.50 -22.01
CA CYS A 275 -1.30 3.66 -22.89
C CYS A 275 -0.09 4.51 -22.47
N LEU A 276 0.05 4.82 -21.18
CA LEU A 276 1.20 5.56 -20.67
C LEU A 276 2.53 4.80 -20.93
N LEU A 277 2.58 3.48 -20.69
CA LEU A 277 3.77 2.68 -20.98
C LEU A 277 4.08 2.65 -22.48
N THR A 278 3.07 2.64 -23.35
CA THR A 278 3.24 2.77 -24.81
C THR A 278 3.87 4.12 -25.16
N GLU A 279 3.40 5.22 -24.58
CA GLU A 279 3.96 6.56 -24.77
C GLU A 279 5.42 6.63 -24.29
N LEU A 280 5.66 6.17 -23.06
CA LEU A 280 6.99 6.19 -22.46
C LEU A 280 7.98 5.28 -23.18
N SER A 281 7.60 4.13 -23.68
CA SER A 281 8.50 3.20 -24.38
C SER A 281 8.66 3.48 -25.87
N GLY A 282 7.70 4.17 -26.49
CA GLY A 282 7.55 4.26 -27.94
C GLY A 282 7.23 2.91 -28.60
N ARG A 283 6.81 1.89 -27.84
CA ARG A 283 6.49 0.53 -28.30
C ARG A 283 5.04 0.22 -28.07
N GLY A 284 4.42 -0.52 -28.99
CA GLY A 284 3.06 -1.02 -28.79
C GLY A 284 2.96 -2.03 -27.65
N MET A 285 1.71 -2.29 -27.22
CA MET A 285 1.42 -3.29 -26.18
C MET A 285 2.06 -4.64 -26.52
N PRO A 286 2.78 -5.29 -25.60
CA PRO A 286 3.35 -6.63 -25.81
C PRO A 286 2.26 -7.66 -26.15
N ALA A 287 2.56 -8.58 -27.08
CA ALA A 287 1.58 -9.54 -27.55
C ALA A 287 0.98 -10.42 -26.42
N TRP A 288 1.80 -10.78 -25.43
CA TRP A 288 1.33 -11.55 -24.28
C TRP A 288 0.35 -10.75 -23.42
N LEU A 289 0.58 -9.44 -23.23
CA LEU A 289 -0.29 -8.57 -22.47
C LEU A 289 -1.62 -8.33 -23.20
N ALA A 290 -1.58 -8.15 -24.53
CA ALA A 290 -2.76 -8.10 -25.37
C ALA A 290 -3.58 -9.41 -25.30
N ALA A 291 -2.90 -10.55 -25.25
CA ALA A 291 -3.57 -11.84 -25.08
C ALA A 291 -4.22 -11.97 -23.68
N GLU A 292 -3.58 -11.48 -22.60
CA GLU A 292 -4.20 -11.44 -21.25
C GLU A 292 -5.46 -10.56 -21.24
N ARG A 293 -5.40 -9.39 -21.89
CA ARG A 293 -6.58 -8.53 -22.06
C ARG A 293 -7.72 -9.25 -22.78
N GLY A 294 -7.39 -9.97 -23.85
CA GLY A 294 -8.38 -10.75 -24.61
C GLY A 294 -9.03 -11.86 -23.78
N ARG A 295 -8.24 -12.60 -22.99
CA ARG A 295 -8.74 -13.63 -22.07
C ARG A 295 -9.64 -13.05 -20.99
N LEU A 296 -9.31 -11.87 -20.46
CA LEU A 296 -10.14 -11.20 -19.48
C LEU A 296 -11.50 -10.79 -20.05
N VAL A 297 -11.53 -10.26 -21.28
CA VAL A 297 -12.79 -9.95 -21.98
C VAL A 297 -13.64 -11.21 -22.16
N ASP A 298 -13.02 -12.31 -22.57
CA ASP A 298 -13.69 -13.60 -22.76
C ASP A 298 -14.28 -14.12 -21.43
N ALA A 299 -13.51 -14.07 -20.35
CA ALA A 299 -13.96 -14.44 -19.02
C ALA A 299 -15.18 -13.60 -18.55
N TYR A 300 -15.18 -12.28 -18.85
CA TYR A 300 -16.32 -11.42 -18.54
C TYR A 300 -17.58 -11.85 -19.32
N VAL A 301 -17.44 -12.21 -20.59
CA VAL A 301 -18.55 -12.72 -21.41
C VAL A 301 -19.10 -14.03 -20.83
N ASP A 302 -18.21 -14.95 -20.47
CA ASP A 302 -18.61 -16.27 -19.94
C ASP A 302 -19.30 -16.18 -18.58
N GLY A 303 -18.78 -15.31 -17.71
CA GLY A 303 -19.20 -15.21 -16.32
C GLY A 303 -20.25 -14.13 -16.02
N HIS A 304 -20.57 -13.23 -16.98
CA HIS A 304 -21.39 -12.05 -16.69
C HIS A 304 -22.77 -12.37 -16.08
N LYS A 305 -23.39 -13.46 -16.46
CA LYS A 305 -24.70 -13.93 -15.93
C LYS A 305 -24.69 -14.18 -14.41
N HIS A 306 -23.52 -14.35 -13.81
CA HIS A 306 -23.37 -14.59 -12.37
C HIS A 306 -23.17 -13.30 -11.57
N VAL A 307 -22.66 -12.25 -12.22
CA VAL A 307 -22.28 -10.98 -11.58
C VAL A 307 -23.17 -9.81 -11.98
N ALA A 308 -23.81 -9.86 -13.15
CA ALA A 308 -24.66 -8.77 -13.64
C ALA A 308 -25.78 -8.42 -12.65
N GLU A 309 -26.02 -7.10 -12.49
CA GLU A 309 -27.03 -6.52 -11.60
C GLU A 309 -26.82 -6.78 -10.10
N LYS A 310 -25.72 -7.41 -9.72
CA LYS A 310 -25.35 -7.61 -8.32
C LYS A 310 -24.95 -6.29 -7.67
N ARG A 311 -25.09 -6.20 -6.35
CA ARG A 311 -24.77 -5.04 -5.55
C ARG A 311 -23.64 -5.41 -4.58
N ALA A 312 -22.61 -4.58 -4.54
CA ALA A 312 -21.47 -4.79 -3.65
C ALA A 312 -21.30 -3.64 -2.66
N VAL A 313 -20.72 -3.95 -1.50
CA VAL A 313 -20.09 -2.99 -0.61
C VAL A 313 -18.58 -3.18 -0.71
N VAL A 314 -17.88 -2.12 -1.06
CA VAL A 314 -16.42 -2.09 -1.17
C VAL A 314 -15.85 -1.31 0.00
N PHE A 315 -14.81 -1.81 0.65
CA PHE A 315 -14.13 -1.09 1.72
C PHE A 315 -12.64 -1.45 1.81
N GLY A 316 -11.82 -0.48 2.21
CA GLY A 316 -10.40 -0.68 2.38
C GLY A 316 -9.57 0.59 2.22
N ASP A 317 -8.35 0.42 1.75
CA ASP A 317 -7.48 1.51 1.34
C ASP A 317 -8.11 2.29 0.18
N GLU A 318 -7.94 3.61 0.16
CA GLU A 318 -8.67 4.51 -0.73
C GLU A 318 -8.34 4.24 -2.21
N ASP A 319 -7.07 4.03 -2.54
CA ASP A 319 -6.65 3.74 -3.91
C ASP A 319 -7.19 2.40 -4.42
N LEU A 320 -7.16 1.37 -3.57
CA LEU A 320 -7.69 0.06 -3.92
C LEU A 320 -9.21 0.08 -3.99
N ALA A 321 -9.89 0.78 -3.07
CA ALA A 321 -11.34 0.92 -3.08
C ALA A 321 -11.83 1.61 -4.36
N LEU A 322 -11.13 2.66 -4.82
CA LEU A 322 -11.38 3.31 -6.11
C LEU A 322 -11.26 2.29 -7.27
N GLY A 323 -10.11 1.62 -7.37
CA GLY A 323 -9.85 0.66 -8.44
C GLY A 323 -10.88 -0.47 -8.49
N LEU A 324 -11.21 -1.04 -7.33
CA LEU A 324 -12.23 -2.10 -7.20
C LEU A 324 -13.62 -1.62 -7.58
N ALA A 325 -14.02 -0.41 -7.18
CA ALA A 325 -15.35 0.12 -7.50
C ALA A 325 -15.51 0.39 -9.00
N VAL A 326 -14.48 0.95 -9.65
CA VAL A 326 -14.45 1.14 -11.11
C VAL A 326 -14.52 -0.21 -11.83
N TRP A 327 -13.74 -1.19 -11.38
CA TRP A 327 -13.75 -2.54 -11.95
C TRP A 327 -15.09 -3.27 -11.75
N LEU A 328 -15.71 -3.17 -10.55
CA LEU A 328 -17.03 -3.78 -10.32
C LEU A 328 -18.08 -3.21 -11.26
N ALA A 329 -18.08 -1.89 -11.49
CA ALA A 329 -18.96 -1.27 -12.48
C ALA A 329 -18.70 -1.80 -13.90
N GLU A 330 -17.45 -2.03 -14.25
CA GLU A 330 -17.05 -2.58 -15.57
C GLU A 330 -17.64 -3.98 -15.81
N ILE A 331 -17.73 -4.82 -14.78
CA ILE A 331 -18.30 -6.18 -14.87
C ILE A 331 -19.82 -6.23 -14.61
N GLY A 332 -20.49 -5.08 -14.47
CA GLY A 332 -21.93 -4.99 -14.25
C GLY A 332 -22.40 -5.17 -12.80
N VAL A 333 -21.49 -5.15 -11.83
CA VAL A 333 -21.80 -5.10 -10.39
C VAL A 333 -21.90 -3.64 -9.94
N THR A 334 -22.96 -3.27 -9.25
CA THR A 334 -23.10 -1.93 -8.69
C THR A 334 -22.39 -1.85 -7.34
N PRO A 335 -21.29 -1.07 -7.20
CA PRO A 335 -20.68 -0.78 -5.91
C PRO A 335 -21.56 0.21 -5.15
N ALA A 336 -22.60 -0.29 -4.47
CA ALA A 336 -23.62 0.54 -3.84
C ALA A 336 -23.07 1.40 -2.69
N VAL A 337 -22.02 0.90 -2.01
CA VAL A 337 -21.27 1.62 -0.98
C VAL A 337 -19.78 1.44 -1.26
N VAL A 338 -19.03 2.53 -1.25
CA VAL A 338 -17.58 2.54 -1.29
C VAL A 338 -17.07 3.27 -0.06
N ALA A 339 -16.41 2.56 0.84
CA ALA A 339 -16.01 3.07 2.13
C ALA A 339 -14.50 3.00 2.33
N THR A 340 -13.93 4.04 2.87
CA THR A 340 -12.51 4.11 3.21
C THR A 340 -12.28 4.75 4.57
N GLY A 341 -11.17 4.41 5.21
CA GLY A 341 -10.65 5.19 6.34
C GLY A 341 -9.75 6.35 5.90
N GLY A 342 -9.55 6.55 4.59
CA GLY A 342 -8.80 7.64 4.02
C GLY A 342 -9.51 8.99 4.14
N ARG A 343 -8.76 10.07 3.91
CA ARG A 343 -9.23 11.46 4.08
C ARG A 343 -8.79 12.35 2.92
N SER A 344 -8.63 11.80 1.73
CA SER A 344 -8.24 12.62 0.56
C SER A 344 -9.30 13.65 0.20
N GLY A 345 -10.56 13.34 0.47
CA GLY A 345 -11.72 14.12 0.04
C GLY A 345 -11.96 14.08 -1.47
N ARG A 346 -11.24 13.19 -2.19
CA ARG A 346 -11.26 13.10 -3.66
C ARG A 346 -11.93 11.83 -4.19
N LEU A 347 -12.20 10.84 -3.34
CA LEU A 347 -12.68 9.53 -3.78
C LEU A 347 -13.96 9.61 -4.64
N ALA A 348 -14.93 10.45 -4.27
CA ALA A 348 -16.18 10.61 -5.00
C ALA A 348 -15.97 11.23 -6.40
N ASP A 349 -15.08 12.22 -6.50
CA ASP A 349 -14.76 12.89 -7.76
C ASP A 349 -13.99 11.94 -8.69
N GLU A 350 -13.00 11.21 -8.16
CA GLU A 350 -12.22 10.21 -8.91
C GLU A 350 -13.11 9.05 -9.40
N LEU A 351 -14.04 8.56 -8.56
CA LEU A 351 -15.03 7.58 -8.98
C LEU A 351 -15.87 8.08 -10.16
N THR A 352 -16.32 9.33 -10.10
CA THR A 352 -17.10 9.94 -11.18
C THR A 352 -16.26 10.13 -12.44
N ALA A 353 -14.98 10.48 -12.31
CA ALA A 353 -14.08 10.67 -13.44
C ALA A 353 -13.82 9.35 -14.19
N TYR A 354 -13.54 8.26 -13.44
CA TYR A 354 -13.20 6.96 -14.05
C TYR A 354 -14.40 6.06 -14.34
N ALA A 355 -15.54 6.27 -13.67
CA ALA A 355 -16.79 5.53 -13.86
C ALA A 355 -17.99 6.46 -13.77
N PRO A 356 -18.23 7.32 -14.78
CA PRO A 356 -19.31 8.30 -14.75
C PRO A 356 -20.70 7.68 -14.61
N GLU A 357 -20.88 6.42 -14.99
CA GLU A 357 -22.11 5.65 -14.79
C GLU A 357 -22.45 5.43 -13.31
N LEU A 358 -21.50 5.63 -12.39
CA LEU A 358 -21.70 5.51 -10.95
C LEU A 358 -22.20 6.81 -10.31
N ALA A 359 -22.18 7.93 -11.01
CA ALA A 359 -22.59 9.23 -10.47
C ALA A 359 -24.02 9.17 -9.90
N GLY A 360 -24.17 9.56 -8.64
CA GLY A 360 -25.44 9.54 -7.92
C GLY A 360 -25.99 8.15 -7.56
N ARG A 361 -25.25 7.06 -7.85
CA ARG A 361 -25.65 5.67 -7.59
C ARG A 361 -24.86 5.00 -6.47
N VAL A 362 -23.80 5.64 -6.02
CA VAL A 362 -22.85 5.12 -5.03
C VAL A 362 -22.88 6.00 -3.80
N SER A 363 -22.96 5.39 -2.61
CA SER A 363 -22.71 6.06 -1.34
C SER A 363 -21.22 5.97 -1.02
N VAL A 364 -20.54 7.11 -0.95
CA VAL A 364 -19.12 7.19 -0.59
C VAL A 364 -19.01 7.55 0.89
N LEU A 365 -18.21 6.78 1.64
CA LEU A 365 -17.92 7.01 3.05
C LEU A 365 -16.42 7.24 3.22
N ASP A 366 -16.03 8.50 3.39
CA ASP A 366 -14.66 8.90 3.73
C ASP A 366 -14.48 8.92 5.26
N ASP A 367 -13.27 8.59 5.76
CA ASP A 367 -12.93 8.51 7.18
C ASP A 367 -13.89 7.59 7.99
N GLY A 368 -14.45 6.59 7.29
CA GLY A 368 -15.49 5.72 7.85
C GLY A 368 -14.97 4.72 8.88
N ASP A 369 -15.84 4.30 9.74
CA ASP A 369 -15.64 3.15 10.63
C ASP A 369 -16.57 1.97 10.26
N PHE A 370 -16.33 0.80 10.88
CA PHE A 370 -17.10 -0.39 10.55
C PHE A 370 -18.55 -0.36 11.05
N ASP A 371 -18.91 0.53 11.95
CA ASP A 371 -20.32 0.71 12.37
C ASP A 371 -21.09 1.50 11.30
N GLU A 372 -20.48 2.56 10.75
CA GLU A 372 -21.03 3.33 9.63
C GLU A 372 -21.13 2.47 8.36
N ILE A 373 -20.07 1.68 8.07
CA ILE A 373 -20.06 0.74 6.94
C ILE A 373 -21.18 -0.29 7.07
N GLU A 374 -21.41 -0.84 8.27
CA GLU A 374 -22.49 -1.81 8.51
C GLU A 374 -23.88 -1.20 8.30
N GLN A 375 -24.10 0.02 8.81
CA GLN A 375 -25.37 0.72 8.62
C GLN A 375 -25.65 1.00 7.14
N ALA A 376 -24.65 1.49 6.39
CA ALA A 376 -24.77 1.74 4.97
C ALA A 376 -24.96 0.43 4.18
N ALA A 377 -24.25 -0.63 4.55
CA ALA A 377 -24.37 -1.95 3.93
C ALA A 377 -25.77 -2.53 4.14
N ALA A 378 -26.33 -2.43 5.35
CA ALA A 378 -27.68 -2.91 5.65
C ALA A 378 -28.75 -2.19 4.80
N GLN A 379 -28.59 -0.87 4.58
CA GLN A 379 -29.50 -0.10 3.72
C GLN A 379 -29.33 -0.43 2.23
N ALA A 380 -28.10 -0.73 1.81
CA ALA A 380 -27.78 -1.06 0.43
C ALA A 380 -28.25 -2.46 0.00
N CYS A 381 -28.54 -3.37 0.94
CA CYS A 381 -28.88 -4.77 0.66
C CYS A 381 -27.95 -5.41 -0.36
N PRO A 382 -26.64 -5.55 -0.07
CA PRO A 382 -25.67 -6.07 -1.02
C PRO A 382 -25.79 -7.58 -1.22
N ASP A 383 -25.34 -8.06 -2.38
CA ASP A 383 -25.15 -9.49 -2.66
C ASP A 383 -23.78 -9.99 -2.17
N LEU A 384 -22.80 -9.10 -2.02
CA LEU A 384 -21.44 -9.42 -1.55
C LEU A 384 -20.74 -8.21 -0.92
N LEU A 385 -19.74 -8.49 -0.12
CA LEU A 385 -18.74 -7.52 0.35
C LEU A 385 -17.40 -7.79 -0.32
N VAL A 386 -16.66 -6.74 -0.66
CA VAL A 386 -15.31 -6.80 -1.22
C VAL A 386 -14.39 -5.93 -0.37
N GLY A 387 -13.40 -6.52 0.28
CA GLY A 387 -12.50 -5.81 1.18
C GLY A 387 -11.71 -6.75 2.09
N HIS A 388 -11.06 -6.19 3.10
CA HIS A 388 -10.18 -6.94 3.99
C HIS A 388 -10.91 -7.67 5.13
N SER A 389 -10.18 -8.48 5.91
CA SER A 389 -10.73 -9.38 6.94
C SER A 389 -11.61 -8.72 8.00
N LYS A 390 -11.41 -7.41 8.27
CA LYS A 390 -12.22 -6.73 9.29
C LYS A 390 -13.71 -6.65 8.93
N GLY A 391 -14.08 -6.75 7.66
CA GLY A 391 -15.47 -6.79 7.22
C GLY A 391 -16.19 -8.14 7.43
N TYR A 392 -15.47 -9.18 7.87
CA TYR A 392 -16.06 -10.51 8.06
C TYR A 392 -17.27 -10.52 9.04
N PRO A 393 -17.25 -9.82 10.19
CA PRO A 393 -18.41 -9.78 11.06
C PRO A 393 -19.66 -9.20 10.39
N ILE A 394 -19.51 -8.17 9.56
CA ILE A 394 -20.62 -7.55 8.79
C ILE A 394 -21.16 -8.54 7.78
N ALA A 395 -20.28 -9.13 6.94
CA ALA A 395 -20.68 -10.12 5.94
C ALA A 395 -21.48 -11.27 6.57
N ARG A 396 -21.02 -11.76 7.74
CA ARG A 396 -21.69 -12.82 8.47
C ARG A 396 -23.08 -12.40 9.00
N ARG A 397 -23.23 -11.17 9.51
CA ARG A 397 -24.53 -10.67 9.99
C ARG A 397 -25.52 -10.45 8.85
N LEU A 398 -25.04 -9.96 7.72
CA LEU A 398 -25.87 -9.77 6.52
C LEU A 398 -26.13 -11.07 5.75
N GLY A 399 -25.41 -12.14 6.06
CA GLY A 399 -25.56 -13.43 5.38
C GLY A 399 -25.08 -13.40 3.94
N VAL A 400 -24.05 -12.60 3.61
CA VAL A 400 -23.50 -12.46 2.26
C VAL A 400 -22.02 -12.85 2.21
N PRO A 401 -21.47 -13.26 1.06
CA PRO A 401 -20.07 -13.61 0.93
C PRO A 401 -19.15 -12.37 1.09
N LEU A 402 -17.94 -12.60 1.61
CA LEU A 402 -16.85 -11.63 1.65
C LEU A 402 -15.70 -12.08 0.75
N VAL A 403 -15.46 -11.36 -0.33
CA VAL A 403 -14.26 -11.51 -1.17
C VAL A 403 -13.14 -10.69 -0.55
N ARG A 404 -12.10 -11.39 -0.07
CA ARG A 404 -10.99 -10.76 0.64
C ARG A 404 -9.95 -10.22 -0.31
N VAL A 405 -9.69 -8.92 -0.18
CA VAL A 405 -8.70 -8.14 -0.95
C VAL A 405 -8.04 -7.08 -0.06
N GLY A 406 -6.92 -6.55 -0.48
CA GLY A 406 -6.22 -5.47 0.22
C GLY A 406 -5.58 -5.89 1.55
N LEU A 407 -5.31 -4.92 2.41
CA LEU A 407 -4.63 -5.04 3.69
C LEU A 407 -5.57 -4.57 4.83
N PRO A 408 -5.74 -5.32 5.95
CA PRO A 408 -5.12 -6.60 6.29
C PRO A 408 -6.00 -7.82 5.97
N ILE A 409 -5.37 -8.95 5.63
CA ILE A 409 -6.02 -10.25 5.57
C ILE A 409 -5.39 -11.15 6.63
N HIS A 410 -6.12 -11.45 7.71
CA HIS A 410 -5.63 -12.22 8.86
C HIS A 410 -6.26 -13.62 8.97
N ASP A 411 -7.35 -13.85 8.26
CA ASP A 411 -8.21 -15.02 8.37
C ASP A 411 -8.15 -15.94 7.13
N ARG A 412 -7.17 -15.71 6.26
CA ARG A 412 -6.90 -16.53 5.07
C ARG A 412 -5.40 -16.61 4.82
N VAL A 413 -4.99 -17.72 4.21
CA VAL A 413 -3.62 -17.95 3.75
C VAL A 413 -3.43 -17.34 2.36
N GLY A 414 -2.23 -16.81 2.09
CA GLY A 414 -1.83 -16.36 0.76
C GLY A 414 -2.19 -14.91 0.44
N ALA A 415 -2.38 -14.06 1.43
CA ALA A 415 -2.66 -12.63 1.22
C ALA A 415 -1.61 -11.94 0.33
N ALA A 416 -0.32 -12.23 0.54
CA ALA A 416 0.80 -11.70 -0.25
C ALA A 416 0.76 -12.11 -1.74
N ARG A 417 0.04 -13.16 -2.08
CA ARG A 417 -0.04 -13.74 -3.42
C ARG A 417 -1.33 -13.41 -4.18
N ILE A 418 -2.20 -12.59 -3.60
CA ILE A 418 -3.40 -12.11 -4.28
C ILE A 418 -2.98 -11.03 -5.27
N ARG A 419 -3.19 -11.24 -6.55
CA ARG A 419 -3.05 -10.19 -7.56
C ARG A 419 -4.34 -9.41 -7.68
N HIS A 420 -4.20 -8.09 -7.74
CA HIS A 420 -5.29 -7.15 -7.96
C HIS A 420 -5.09 -6.39 -9.26
N LEU A 421 -3.83 -6.19 -9.69
CA LEU A 421 -3.44 -5.28 -10.74
C LEU A 421 -3.27 -5.97 -12.10
N GLY A 422 -3.44 -5.17 -13.14
CA GLY A 422 -3.33 -5.62 -14.51
C GLY A 422 -4.50 -6.51 -14.94
N TYR A 423 -4.49 -6.94 -16.19
CA TYR A 423 -5.53 -7.83 -16.73
C TYR A 423 -5.55 -9.18 -16.01
N ARG A 424 -4.37 -9.69 -15.63
CA ARG A 424 -4.24 -10.97 -14.93
C ARG A 424 -4.80 -10.90 -13.51
N GLY A 425 -4.54 -9.78 -12.81
CA GLY A 425 -5.12 -9.56 -11.47
C GLY A 425 -6.63 -9.40 -11.53
N ALA A 426 -7.14 -8.66 -12.49
CA ALA A 426 -8.58 -8.52 -12.71
C ALA A 426 -9.27 -9.85 -13.04
N HIS A 427 -8.60 -10.74 -13.79
CA HIS A 427 -9.09 -12.09 -14.08
C HIS A 427 -9.19 -12.92 -12.78
N ASP A 428 -8.12 -12.95 -11.98
CA ASP A 428 -8.10 -13.64 -10.69
C ASP A 428 -9.21 -13.12 -9.75
N LEU A 429 -9.46 -11.81 -9.75
CA LEU A 429 -10.53 -11.18 -8.96
C LEU A 429 -11.93 -11.53 -9.50
N PHE A 430 -12.11 -11.57 -10.82
CA PHE A 430 -13.37 -11.91 -11.46
C PHE A 430 -13.81 -13.32 -11.07
N ASP A 431 -12.91 -14.29 -11.18
CA ASP A 431 -13.19 -15.67 -10.79
C ASP A 431 -13.55 -15.78 -9.30
N ARG A 432 -12.86 -15.04 -8.43
CA ARG A 432 -13.18 -15.03 -6.99
C ARG A 432 -14.54 -14.44 -6.70
N VAL A 433 -14.92 -13.34 -7.35
CA VAL A 433 -16.23 -12.68 -7.17
C VAL A 433 -17.35 -13.56 -7.73
N ALA A 434 -17.19 -14.04 -8.96
CA ALA A 434 -18.20 -14.89 -9.60
C ALA A 434 -18.42 -16.19 -8.81
N ASN A 435 -17.33 -16.87 -8.43
CA ASN A 435 -17.42 -18.13 -7.68
C ASN A 435 -17.99 -17.93 -6.27
N ALA A 436 -17.68 -16.84 -5.57
CA ALA A 436 -18.27 -16.54 -4.26
C ALA A 436 -19.79 -16.34 -4.34
N LEU A 437 -20.27 -15.69 -5.40
CA LEU A 437 -21.72 -15.52 -5.65
C LEU A 437 -22.40 -16.83 -6.04
N VAL A 438 -21.72 -17.66 -6.85
CA VAL A 438 -22.22 -18.99 -7.24
C VAL A 438 -22.32 -19.92 -6.03
N GLU A 439 -21.25 -20.01 -5.23
CA GLU A 439 -21.18 -20.80 -3.99
C GLU A 439 -22.30 -20.40 -3.02
N HIS A 440 -22.42 -19.10 -2.77
CA HIS A 440 -23.46 -18.59 -1.87
C HIS A 440 -24.88 -18.95 -2.32
N ARG A 441 -25.15 -18.88 -3.64
CA ARG A 441 -26.43 -19.29 -4.20
C ARG A 441 -26.66 -20.78 -4.08
N GLN A 442 -25.64 -21.61 -4.29
CA GLN A 442 -25.72 -23.06 -4.16
C GLN A 442 -26.00 -23.45 -2.70
N ASP A 443 -25.32 -22.84 -1.74
CA ASP A 443 -25.52 -23.09 -0.31
C ASP A 443 -26.92 -22.69 0.17
N ALA A 444 -27.50 -21.64 -0.40
CA ALA A 444 -28.85 -21.19 -0.09
C ALA A 444 -29.95 -22.00 -0.79
N SER A 445 -29.60 -22.86 -1.76
CA SER A 445 -30.57 -23.67 -2.52
C SER A 445 -30.96 -24.93 -1.76
N ALA A 446 -32.24 -25.21 -1.68
CA ALA A 446 -32.75 -26.48 -1.11
C ALA A 446 -32.30 -27.72 -1.89
N VAL A 447 -31.94 -27.56 -3.16
CA VAL A 447 -31.45 -28.63 -4.03
C VAL A 447 -29.92 -28.76 -4.01
N GLY A 448 -29.20 -27.73 -3.49
CA GLY A 448 -27.75 -27.64 -3.49
C GLY A 448 -27.19 -27.31 -4.86
N TYR A 449 -26.76 -28.30 -5.61
CA TYR A 449 -26.24 -28.13 -6.98
C TYR A 449 -27.38 -28.09 -8.01
N ALA A 450 -27.42 -27.06 -8.84
CA ALA A 450 -28.26 -27.00 -10.02
C ALA A 450 -27.38 -26.76 -11.25
N TYR A 451 -27.63 -27.50 -12.33
CA TYR A 451 -27.09 -27.17 -13.65
C TYR A 451 -27.51 -25.74 -14.01
N MET A 452 -26.54 -24.91 -14.34
CA MET A 452 -26.76 -23.53 -14.76
C MET A 452 -26.63 -23.38 -16.24
#